data_165ed39fdf8fdf6c0e4e71b33e6ef13d
#
_entry.id   165ed39fdf8fdf6c0e4e71b33e6ef13d
#
_cell.length_a   1.000
_cell.length_b   1.000
_cell.length_c   1.000
_cell.angle_alpha   90.00
_cell.angle_beta   90.00
_cell.angle_gamma   90.00
#
_symmetry.space_group_name_H-M   'P 1'
#
loop_
_entity.id
_entity.type
_entity.pdbx_description
1 polymer ?
#
loop_
_entity_poly.entity_id
_entity_poly.type
_entity_poly.pdbx_seq_one_letter_code
_entity_poly.pdbx_strand_id
1 'polypeptide(L)'
;TQESLRAQIGLVTQDTSLLHRSVRDNIVYGRPDATDAEMISAAERAEAADFIPNLSDAKGRRGYDAHVGERGVKLSGGQRQRIAIARVMLKDAPILLLDEATSALDSEVEAAIQESLDKMMDGKTVIAIAHRLSTIAAMDRLIVLDKGRIIEEGSHAELLEKQGLYAKLWAHQSGGFLSEHVEWENN
;
A
#
# COMPACT_ATOMS: atom_id res chain seq x y z
N THR A 1 -17.73 7.49 -17.38
CA THR A 1 -16.51 8.06 -17.96
C THR A 1 -15.27 7.53 -17.22
N GLN A 2 -14.08 7.65 -17.82
CA GLN A 2 -12.83 7.29 -17.12
C GLN A 2 -12.61 8.13 -15.86
N GLU A 3 -13.00 9.38 -15.88
CA GLU A 3 -12.89 10.29 -14.73
C GLU A 3 -13.76 9.85 -13.56
N SER A 4 -15.02 9.49 -13.83
CA SER A 4 -15.92 8.99 -12.79
C SER A 4 -15.43 7.68 -12.17
N LEU A 5 -14.83 6.78 -12.96
CA LEU A 5 -14.24 5.55 -12.44
C LEU A 5 -12.99 5.84 -11.59
N ARG A 6 -12.08 6.68 -12.09
CA ARG A 6 -10.85 7.05 -11.36
C ARG A 6 -11.15 7.76 -10.03
N ALA A 7 -12.24 8.53 -9.98
CA ALA A 7 -12.68 9.16 -8.73
C ALA A 7 -13.03 8.12 -7.65
N GLN A 8 -13.52 6.95 -8.06
CA GLN A 8 -13.91 5.86 -7.14
C GLN A 8 -12.77 4.93 -6.74
N ILE A 9 -11.55 5.14 -7.25
CA ILE A 9 -10.42 4.24 -7.00
C ILE A 9 -9.31 4.97 -6.22
N GLY A 10 -8.92 4.43 -5.08
CA GLY A 10 -7.68 4.76 -4.37
C GLY A 10 -6.59 3.78 -4.76
N LEU A 11 -5.39 4.26 -5.05
CA LEU A 11 -4.27 3.42 -5.50
C LEU A 11 -3.03 3.69 -4.63
N VAL A 12 -2.50 2.65 -4.01
CA VAL A 12 -1.17 2.62 -3.40
C VAL A 12 -0.29 1.74 -4.26
N THR A 13 0.77 2.30 -4.83
CA THR A 13 1.74 1.59 -5.67
C THR A 13 3.00 1.27 -4.90
N GLN A 14 3.71 0.21 -5.31
CA GLN A 14 5.03 -0.14 -4.81
C GLN A 14 6.03 1.01 -5.00
N ASP A 15 6.03 1.62 -6.19
CA ASP A 15 6.82 2.83 -6.45
C ASP A 15 6.04 4.07 -5.98
N THR A 16 6.41 4.55 -4.80
CA THR A 16 5.81 5.72 -4.16
C THR A 16 6.42 7.01 -4.69
N SER A 17 6.19 7.31 -5.96
CA SER A 17 6.59 8.59 -6.53
C SER A 17 5.70 9.72 -6.00
N LEU A 18 6.35 10.75 -5.47
CA LEU A 18 5.69 11.98 -5.03
C LEU A 18 5.84 13.06 -6.11
N LEU A 19 4.83 13.90 -6.21
CA LEU A 19 4.90 15.10 -7.04
C LEU A 19 5.98 16.04 -6.51
N HIS A 20 6.73 16.69 -7.39
CA HIS A 20 7.72 17.71 -7.02
C HIS A 20 7.01 19.01 -6.56
N ARG A 21 6.25 18.91 -5.50
CA ARG A 21 5.43 19.95 -4.88
C ARG A 21 5.54 19.88 -3.36
N SER A 22 4.73 20.66 -2.64
CA SER A 22 4.67 20.59 -1.18
C SER A 22 4.17 19.22 -0.69
N VAL A 23 4.46 18.88 0.57
CA VAL A 23 3.88 17.72 1.24
C VAL A 23 2.36 17.83 1.24
N ARG A 24 1.81 19.03 1.53
CA ARG A 24 0.38 19.34 1.42
C ARG A 24 -0.19 18.94 0.06
N ASP A 25 0.38 19.48 -1.02
CA ASP A 25 -0.10 19.18 -2.39
C ASP A 25 -0.08 17.69 -2.71
N ASN A 26 0.88 16.96 -2.16
CA ASN A 26 0.97 15.52 -2.33
C ASN A 26 -0.15 14.77 -1.62
N ILE A 27 -0.52 15.18 -0.41
CA ILE A 27 -1.58 14.53 0.37
C ILE A 27 -2.96 14.88 -0.21
N VAL A 28 -3.23 16.17 -0.46
CA VAL A 28 -4.53 16.63 -0.97
C VAL A 28 -4.76 16.31 -2.45
N TYR A 29 -3.77 15.78 -3.16
CA TYR A 29 -3.89 15.44 -4.58
C TYR A 29 -5.08 14.52 -4.90
N GLY A 30 -5.41 13.61 -3.97
CA GLY A 30 -6.55 12.69 -4.12
C GLY A 30 -7.92 13.35 -3.90
N ARG A 31 -7.96 14.47 -3.12
CA ARG A 31 -9.16 15.25 -2.78
C ARG A 31 -8.76 16.72 -2.57
N PRO A 32 -8.72 17.53 -3.64
CA PRO A 32 -8.21 18.91 -3.60
C PRO A 32 -9.01 19.88 -2.74
N ASP A 33 -10.26 19.59 -2.46
CA ASP A 33 -11.19 20.36 -1.63
C ASP A 33 -11.16 19.99 -0.15
N ALA A 34 -10.26 19.06 0.25
CA ALA A 34 -10.10 18.68 1.65
C ALA A 34 -9.60 19.84 2.51
N THR A 35 -10.14 19.93 3.71
CA THR A 35 -9.70 20.89 4.73
C THR A 35 -8.33 20.49 5.31
N ASP A 36 -7.65 21.45 5.93
CA ASP A 36 -6.38 21.19 6.63
C ASP A 36 -6.54 20.15 7.75
N ALA A 37 -7.66 20.18 8.47
CA ALA A 37 -7.94 19.22 9.52
C ALA A 37 -8.06 17.79 8.98
N GLU A 38 -8.75 17.61 7.85
CA GLU A 38 -8.86 16.30 7.19
C GLU A 38 -7.52 15.81 6.67
N MET A 39 -6.71 16.69 6.08
CA MET A 39 -5.37 16.38 5.61
C MET A 39 -4.46 15.95 6.77
N ILE A 40 -4.47 16.68 7.89
CA ILE A 40 -3.68 16.36 9.08
C ILE A 40 -4.13 15.00 9.65
N SER A 41 -5.43 14.78 9.78
CA SER A 41 -5.97 13.51 10.26
C SER A 41 -5.57 12.33 9.35
N ALA A 42 -5.54 12.52 8.04
CA ALA A 42 -5.05 11.49 7.12
C ALA A 42 -3.54 11.23 7.29
N ALA A 43 -2.75 12.27 7.55
CA ALA A 43 -1.32 12.15 7.82
C ALA A 43 -1.05 11.43 9.16
N GLU A 44 -1.85 11.69 10.20
CA GLU A 44 -1.79 10.98 11.48
C GLU A 44 -2.07 9.49 11.32
N ARG A 45 -3.16 9.14 10.63
CA ARG A 45 -3.49 7.73 10.35
C ARG A 45 -2.43 6.99 9.52
N ALA A 46 -1.70 7.71 8.70
CA ALA A 46 -0.60 7.18 7.89
C ALA A 46 0.77 7.24 8.62
N GLU A 47 0.78 7.51 9.93
CA GLU A 47 2.01 7.66 10.73
C GLU A 47 3.01 8.67 10.11
N ALA A 48 2.48 9.69 9.42
CA ALA A 48 3.30 10.69 8.76
C ALA A 48 3.42 12.00 9.57
N ALA A 49 2.53 12.22 10.54
CA ALA A 49 2.50 13.45 11.33
C ALA A 49 3.70 13.60 12.27
N ASP A 50 4.40 12.54 12.61
CA ASP A 50 5.59 12.53 13.47
C ASP A 50 6.79 13.23 12.84
N PHE A 51 7.00 13.05 11.53
CA PHE A 51 8.17 13.59 10.84
C PHE A 51 7.89 14.83 10.00
N ILE A 52 6.65 15.02 9.50
CA ILE A 52 6.32 16.16 8.62
C ILE A 52 6.68 17.51 9.25
N PRO A 53 6.39 17.82 10.53
CA PRO A 53 6.71 19.10 11.13
C PRO A 53 8.20 19.45 11.11
N ASN A 54 9.07 18.44 11.09
CA ASN A 54 10.52 18.58 11.11
C ASN A 54 11.13 18.78 9.71
N LEU A 55 10.33 18.67 8.65
CA LEU A 55 10.80 18.87 7.28
C LEU A 55 11.09 20.36 7.03
N SER A 56 12.20 20.64 6.34
CA SER A 56 12.56 21.96 5.86
C SER A 56 13.28 21.85 4.52
N ASP A 57 12.86 22.61 3.53
CA ASP A 57 13.52 22.64 2.23
C ASP A 57 14.55 23.78 2.11
N ALA A 58 15.31 23.78 1.02
CA ALA A 58 16.36 24.76 0.77
C ALA A 58 15.88 26.22 0.65
N LYS A 59 14.55 26.43 0.47
CA LYS A 59 13.92 27.75 0.44
C LYS A 59 13.36 28.19 1.80
N GLY A 60 13.56 27.37 2.86
CA GLY A 60 13.08 27.66 4.21
C GLY A 60 11.61 27.35 4.46
N ARG A 61 10.90 26.70 3.52
CA ARG A 61 9.53 26.22 3.74
C ARG A 61 9.56 25.01 4.66
N ARG A 62 8.60 24.91 5.57
CA ARG A 62 8.62 23.90 6.64
C ARG A 62 7.34 23.09 6.69
N GLY A 63 7.43 21.91 7.30
CA GLY A 63 6.29 21.03 7.55
C GLY A 63 5.54 20.65 6.27
N TYR A 64 4.24 20.83 6.30
CA TYR A 64 3.38 20.55 5.15
C TYR A 64 3.67 21.43 3.92
N ASP A 65 4.27 22.61 4.10
CA ASP A 65 4.62 23.50 2.99
C ASP A 65 6.01 23.20 2.40
N ALA A 66 6.80 22.33 3.04
CA ALA A 66 8.09 21.91 2.51
C ALA A 66 7.90 21.16 1.19
N HIS A 67 8.65 21.54 0.15
CA HIS A 67 8.61 20.86 -1.14
C HIS A 67 9.48 19.60 -1.12
N VAL A 68 8.98 18.57 -1.75
CA VAL A 68 9.69 17.28 -1.94
C VAL A 68 10.19 17.13 -3.38
N GLY A 69 11.19 16.26 -3.61
CA GLY A 69 11.76 15.99 -4.92
C GLY A 69 13.23 16.41 -5.03
N GLU A 70 13.79 16.42 -6.26
CA GLU A 70 15.24 16.61 -6.50
C GLU A 70 15.83 17.87 -5.90
N ARG A 71 15.07 18.97 -5.86
CA ARG A 71 15.49 20.26 -5.28
C ARG A 71 14.77 20.58 -3.96
N GLY A 72 14.09 19.62 -3.39
CA GLY A 72 13.35 19.73 -2.15
C GLY A 72 13.96 18.89 -1.02
N VAL A 73 13.10 18.52 -0.06
CA VAL A 73 13.48 17.63 1.03
C VAL A 73 13.72 16.22 0.49
N LYS A 74 14.83 15.62 0.90
CA LYS A 74 15.09 14.20 0.66
C LYS A 74 14.37 13.37 1.71
N LEU A 75 13.35 12.64 1.28
CA LEU A 75 12.60 11.72 2.12
C LEU A 75 13.16 10.30 2.01
N SER A 76 13.12 9.54 3.11
CA SER A 76 13.37 8.10 3.07
C SER A 76 12.29 7.36 2.25
N GLY A 77 12.52 6.10 1.88
CA GLY A 77 11.51 5.26 1.23
C GLY A 77 10.22 5.19 2.05
N GLY A 78 10.33 4.89 3.34
CA GLY A 78 9.21 4.81 4.26
C GLY A 78 8.46 6.14 4.46
N GLN A 79 9.16 7.27 4.48
CA GLN A 79 8.52 8.59 4.56
C GLN A 79 7.71 8.90 3.29
N ARG A 80 8.24 8.59 2.09
CA ARG A 80 7.49 8.75 0.84
C ARG A 80 6.25 7.88 0.84
N GLN A 81 6.38 6.63 1.28
CA GLN A 81 5.27 5.67 1.33
C GLN A 81 4.17 6.14 2.28
N ARG A 82 4.50 6.63 3.48
CA ARG A 82 3.53 7.20 4.44
C ARG A 82 2.77 8.40 3.86
N ILE A 83 3.42 9.28 3.13
CA ILE A 83 2.75 10.40 2.44
C ILE A 83 1.80 9.89 1.34
N ALA A 84 2.21 8.87 0.56
CA ALA A 84 1.36 8.27 -0.45
C ALA A 84 0.14 7.56 0.17
N ILE A 85 0.32 6.88 1.30
CA ILE A 85 -0.78 6.25 2.06
C ILE A 85 -1.74 7.33 2.59
N ALA A 86 -1.22 8.44 3.17
CA ALA A 86 -2.04 9.57 3.62
C ALA A 86 -2.93 10.15 2.50
N ARG A 87 -2.40 10.25 1.27
CA ARG A 87 -3.16 10.65 0.07
C ARG A 87 -4.36 9.73 -0.19
N VAL A 88 -4.15 8.41 -0.09
CA VAL A 88 -5.21 7.43 -0.33
C VAL A 88 -6.24 7.43 0.81
N MET A 89 -5.79 7.55 2.05
CA MET A 89 -6.65 7.68 3.22
C MET A 89 -7.52 8.93 3.15
N LEU A 90 -6.95 10.06 2.69
CA LEU A 90 -7.69 11.32 2.51
C LEU A 90 -8.73 11.20 1.39
N LYS A 91 -8.40 10.51 0.31
CA LYS A 91 -9.32 10.29 -0.82
C LYS A 91 -10.53 9.48 -0.42
N ASP A 92 -10.36 8.50 0.47
CA ASP A 92 -11.42 7.64 1.02
C ASP A 92 -12.32 6.98 -0.05
N ALA A 93 -11.71 6.50 -1.12
CA ALA A 93 -12.42 5.91 -2.25
C ALA A 93 -13.02 4.53 -1.89
N PRO A 94 -14.18 4.14 -2.48
CA PRO A 94 -14.83 2.86 -2.20
C PRO A 94 -14.11 1.64 -2.79
N ILE A 95 -13.22 1.84 -3.75
CA ILE A 95 -12.38 0.79 -4.35
C ILE A 95 -10.93 1.11 -4.04
N LEU A 96 -10.20 0.14 -3.46
CA LEU A 96 -8.78 0.26 -3.16
C LEU A 96 -7.98 -0.72 -4.00
N LEU A 97 -6.93 -0.20 -4.64
CA LEU A 97 -5.91 -1.01 -5.30
C LEU A 97 -4.63 -0.89 -4.49
N LEU A 98 -4.14 -2.01 -3.97
CA LEU A 98 -2.95 -2.06 -3.13
C LEU A 98 -1.89 -2.90 -3.83
N ASP A 99 -0.76 -2.30 -4.15
CA ASP A 99 0.40 -2.97 -4.74
C ASP A 99 1.56 -2.85 -3.76
N GLU A 100 1.77 -3.90 -2.96
CA GLU A 100 2.85 -4.01 -1.96
C GLU A 100 2.98 -2.77 -1.03
N ALA A 101 1.86 -2.33 -0.47
CA ALA A 101 1.70 -1.03 0.20
C ALA A 101 2.63 -0.77 1.41
N THR A 102 3.34 -1.78 1.95
CA THR A 102 4.12 -1.64 3.20
C THR A 102 5.58 -2.14 3.10
N SER A 103 6.09 -2.44 1.92
CA SER A 103 7.40 -3.10 1.72
C SER A 103 8.63 -2.29 2.17
N ALA A 104 8.52 -0.97 2.33
CA ALA A 104 9.64 -0.08 2.64
C ALA A 104 9.58 0.53 4.05
N LEU A 105 8.82 -0.05 4.97
CA LEU A 105 8.60 0.49 6.32
C LEU A 105 9.43 -0.26 7.37
N ASP A 106 9.79 0.45 8.44
CA ASP A 106 10.36 -0.15 9.65
C ASP A 106 9.28 -0.93 10.40
N SER A 107 9.65 -2.03 11.09
CA SER A 107 8.71 -3.00 11.65
C SER A 107 7.65 -2.42 12.61
N GLU A 108 8.01 -1.42 13.43
CA GLU A 108 7.06 -0.79 14.37
C GLU A 108 6.06 0.11 13.64
N VAL A 109 6.57 0.96 12.73
CA VAL A 109 5.75 1.85 11.90
C VAL A 109 4.87 1.04 10.96
N GLU A 110 5.37 -0.07 10.47
CA GLU A 110 4.64 -0.99 9.61
C GLU A 110 3.39 -1.56 10.28
N ALA A 111 3.50 -2.00 11.55
CA ALA A 111 2.35 -2.55 12.28
C ALA A 111 1.23 -1.52 12.46
N ALA A 112 1.57 -0.26 12.82
CA ALA A 112 0.61 0.82 12.97
C ALA A 112 -0.07 1.19 11.63
N ILE A 113 0.69 1.21 10.54
CA ILE A 113 0.15 1.46 9.20
C ILE A 113 -0.73 0.31 8.75
N GLN A 114 -0.35 -0.94 9.01
CA GLN A 114 -1.17 -2.10 8.67
C GLN A 114 -2.53 -2.04 9.38
N GLU A 115 -2.56 -1.74 10.68
CA GLU A 115 -3.81 -1.54 11.42
C GLU A 115 -4.68 -0.44 10.81
N SER A 116 -4.05 0.67 10.39
CA SER A 116 -4.77 1.78 9.74
C SER A 116 -5.27 1.41 8.35
N LEU A 117 -4.52 0.61 7.59
CA LEU A 117 -4.94 0.08 6.29
C LEU A 117 -6.10 -0.91 6.45
N ASP A 118 -6.03 -1.80 7.42
CA ASP A 118 -7.09 -2.78 7.70
C ASP A 118 -8.41 -2.05 8.01
N LYS A 119 -8.36 -1.02 8.88
CA LYS A 119 -9.53 -0.17 9.16
C LYS A 119 -10.04 0.58 7.92
N MET A 120 -9.13 1.01 7.02
CA MET A 120 -9.52 1.69 5.79
C MET A 120 -10.15 0.72 4.78
N MET A 121 -9.78 -0.55 4.78
CA MET A 121 -10.34 -1.58 3.89
C MET A 121 -11.75 -2.01 4.27
N ASP A 122 -12.13 -1.83 5.53
CA ASP A 122 -13.45 -2.24 6.02
C ASP A 122 -14.59 -1.60 5.21
N GLY A 123 -15.52 -2.44 4.77
CA GLY A 123 -16.67 -2.02 3.95
C GLY A 123 -16.35 -1.59 2.52
N LYS A 124 -15.13 -1.84 2.01
CA LYS A 124 -14.70 -1.45 0.66
C LYS A 124 -14.38 -2.64 -0.22
N THR A 125 -14.35 -2.41 -1.53
CA THR A 125 -13.81 -3.38 -2.47
C THR A 125 -12.28 -3.20 -2.54
N VAL A 126 -11.55 -4.25 -2.14
CA VAL A 126 -10.09 -4.22 -2.13
C VAL A 126 -9.54 -5.21 -3.16
N ILE A 127 -8.66 -4.73 -4.01
CA ILE A 127 -7.85 -5.56 -4.92
C ILE A 127 -6.39 -5.36 -4.51
N ALA A 128 -5.75 -6.41 -4.02
CA ALA A 128 -4.38 -6.35 -3.56
C ALA A 128 -3.47 -7.31 -4.32
N ILE A 129 -2.30 -6.82 -4.73
CA ILE A 129 -1.15 -7.67 -5.05
C ILE A 129 -0.38 -7.81 -3.74
N ALA A 130 -0.51 -8.97 -3.12
CA ALA A 130 0.02 -9.19 -1.78
C ALA A 130 1.23 -10.12 -1.80
N HIS A 131 2.27 -9.69 -1.11
CA HIS A 131 3.48 -10.49 -0.87
C HIS A 131 3.57 -11.01 0.57
N ARG A 132 2.60 -10.62 1.42
CA ARG A 132 2.53 -11.05 2.82
C ARG A 132 1.44 -12.09 3.02
N LEU A 133 1.82 -13.15 3.71
CA LEU A 133 0.91 -14.27 4.01
C LEU A 133 -0.32 -13.81 4.80
N SER A 134 -0.17 -12.88 5.75
CA SER A 134 -1.28 -12.35 6.55
C SER A 134 -2.30 -11.62 5.67
N THR A 135 -1.85 -10.79 4.75
CA THR A 135 -2.73 -10.06 3.81
C THR A 135 -3.45 -11.04 2.89
N ILE A 136 -2.72 -12.03 2.35
CA ILE A 136 -3.30 -13.05 1.46
C ILE A 136 -4.37 -13.86 2.17
N ALA A 137 -4.10 -14.31 3.40
CA ALA A 137 -5.03 -15.15 4.15
C ALA A 137 -6.32 -14.41 4.57
N ALA A 138 -6.26 -13.08 4.69
CA ALA A 138 -7.40 -12.25 5.10
C ALA A 138 -8.34 -11.88 3.94
N MET A 139 -7.97 -12.17 2.68
CA MET A 139 -8.81 -11.84 1.51
C MET A 139 -9.95 -12.85 1.34
N ASP A 140 -11.14 -12.36 0.98
CA ASP A 140 -12.32 -13.19 0.72
C ASP A 140 -12.13 -14.11 -0.48
N ARG A 141 -11.37 -13.66 -1.49
CA ARG A 141 -11.16 -14.37 -2.74
C ARG A 141 -9.74 -14.12 -3.25
N LEU A 142 -9.10 -15.19 -3.66
CA LEU A 142 -7.76 -15.19 -4.25
C LEU A 142 -7.81 -15.61 -5.72
N ILE A 143 -6.98 -15.00 -6.53
CA ILE A 143 -6.81 -15.31 -7.94
C ILE A 143 -5.33 -15.56 -8.18
N VAL A 144 -5.00 -16.74 -8.69
CA VAL A 144 -3.63 -17.11 -9.07
C VAL A 144 -3.47 -16.99 -10.57
N LEU A 145 -2.50 -16.19 -10.98
CA LEU A 145 -2.20 -15.91 -12.38
C LEU A 145 -0.89 -16.61 -12.79
N ASP A 146 -0.90 -17.32 -13.90
CA ASP A 146 0.30 -17.82 -14.57
C ASP A 146 0.21 -17.59 -16.07
N LYS A 147 1.28 -17.08 -16.66
CA LYS A 147 1.39 -16.77 -18.10
C LYS A 147 0.18 -16.01 -18.67
N GLY A 148 -0.33 -15.04 -17.89
CA GLY A 148 -1.47 -14.18 -18.26
C GLY A 148 -2.85 -14.85 -18.18
N ARG A 149 -2.95 -16.02 -17.53
CA ARG A 149 -4.22 -16.76 -17.35
C ARG A 149 -4.50 -16.97 -15.87
N ILE A 150 -5.78 -16.96 -15.52
CA ILE A 150 -6.24 -17.40 -14.21
C ILE A 150 -6.15 -18.93 -14.20
N ILE A 151 -5.33 -19.50 -13.30
CA ILE A 151 -5.13 -20.94 -13.17
C ILE A 151 -5.81 -21.51 -11.92
N GLU A 152 -5.93 -20.69 -10.88
CA GLU A 152 -6.64 -21.06 -9.65
C GLU A 152 -7.44 -19.86 -9.14
N GLU A 153 -8.57 -20.13 -8.51
CA GLU A 153 -9.43 -19.15 -7.90
C GLU A 153 -10.20 -19.81 -6.74
N GLY A 154 -10.35 -19.07 -5.65
CA GLY A 154 -11.07 -19.52 -4.45
C GLY A 154 -10.64 -18.74 -3.20
N SER A 155 -11.17 -19.12 -2.05
CA SER A 155 -10.71 -18.68 -0.74
C SER A 155 -9.35 -19.32 -0.39
N HIS A 156 -8.70 -18.79 0.64
CA HIS A 156 -7.46 -19.35 1.16
C HIS A 156 -7.59 -20.85 1.49
N ALA A 157 -8.64 -21.22 2.20
CA ALA A 157 -8.87 -22.61 2.60
C ALA A 157 -9.08 -23.54 1.39
N GLU A 158 -9.95 -23.14 0.45
CA GLU A 158 -10.22 -23.91 -0.76
C GLU A 158 -8.97 -24.12 -1.62
N LEU A 159 -8.11 -23.10 -1.73
CA LEU A 159 -6.89 -23.19 -2.53
C LEU A 159 -5.82 -24.07 -1.85
N LEU A 160 -5.76 -24.08 -0.52
CA LEU A 160 -4.90 -25.04 0.20
C LEU A 160 -5.36 -26.47 0.00
N GLU A 161 -6.67 -26.76 0.06
CA GLU A 161 -7.24 -28.08 -0.14
C GLU A 161 -6.98 -28.60 -1.56
N LYS A 162 -7.00 -27.72 -2.57
CA LYS A 162 -6.69 -28.06 -3.97
C LYS A 162 -5.25 -28.55 -4.18
N GLN A 163 -4.33 -28.24 -3.26
CA GLN A 163 -2.90 -28.58 -3.33
C GLN A 163 -2.22 -28.18 -4.66
N GLY A 164 -2.71 -27.11 -5.28
CA GLY A 164 -2.22 -26.57 -6.53
C GLY A 164 -1.00 -25.66 -6.38
N LEU A 165 -0.82 -24.72 -7.31
CA LEU A 165 0.30 -23.77 -7.29
C LEU A 165 0.22 -22.85 -6.05
N TYR A 166 -0.98 -22.40 -5.68
CA TYR A 166 -1.18 -21.59 -4.49
C TYR A 166 -0.66 -22.28 -3.22
N ALA A 167 -1.05 -23.53 -3.00
CA ALA A 167 -0.63 -24.30 -1.83
C ALA A 167 0.89 -24.48 -1.76
N LYS A 168 1.54 -24.69 -2.92
CA LYS A 168 3.00 -24.78 -3.02
C LYS A 168 3.68 -23.46 -2.67
N LEU A 169 3.20 -22.34 -3.22
CA LEU A 169 3.71 -21.01 -2.91
C LEU A 169 3.52 -20.65 -1.43
N TRP A 170 2.35 -20.98 -0.89
CA TRP A 170 2.06 -20.80 0.54
C TRP A 170 3.01 -21.60 1.42
N ALA A 171 3.20 -22.90 1.14
CA ALA A 171 4.12 -23.76 1.88
C ALA A 171 5.57 -23.23 1.82
N HIS A 172 6.00 -22.74 0.67
CA HIS A 172 7.35 -22.17 0.50
C HIS A 172 7.54 -20.88 1.31
N GLN A 173 6.54 -20.01 1.38
CA GLN A 173 6.63 -18.77 2.12
C GLN A 173 6.39 -18.95 3.64
N SER A 174 5.50 -19.87 4.04
CA SER A 174 5.20 -20.17 5.44
C SER A 174 6.19 -21.16 6.06
N GLY A 175 6.83 -21.96 5.22
CA GLY A 175 7.67 -23.10 5.60
C GLY A 175 9.16 -22.84 5.50
N GLY A 176 9.66 -21.61 5.67
CA GLY A 176 11.10 -21.35 5.82
C GLY A 176 11.80 -22.14 6.93
N PHE A 177 11.12 -23.14 7.52
CA PHE A 177 11.62 -24.00 8.60
C PHE A 177 11.32 -25.51 8.46
N LEU A 178 10.66 -25.97 7.40
CA LEU A 178 10.41 -27.41 7.25
C LEU A 178 10.70 -27.90 5.83
N SER A 179 11.87 -28.54 5.72
CA SER A 179 12.29 -29.57 4.74
C SER A 179 12.46 -29.20 3.29
N GLU A 180 13.70 -29.28 2.89
CA GLU A 180 14.34 -29.63 1.63
C GLU A 180 13.51 -30.49 0.66
N HIS A 181 13.74 -30.20 -0.65
CA HIS A 181 13.32 -30.91 -1.85
C HIS A 181 11.98 -30.51 -2.47
N VAL A 182 12.00 -29.41 -3.20
CA VAL A 182 11.22 -29.33 -4.44
C VAL A 182 12.21 -28.99 -5.57
N GLU A 183 12.62 -30.01 -6.31
CA GLU A 183 13.34 -29.85 -7.56
C GLU A 183 12.42 -29.14 -8.58
N TRP A 184 12.87 -28.04 -9.09
CA TRP A 184 12.25 -27.37 -10.22
C TRP A 184 12.66 -28.13 -11.47
N GLU A 185 11.83 -29.05 -11.97
CA GLU A 185 12.00 -29.57 -13.32
C GLU A 185 11.73 -28.46 -14.33
N ASN A 186 12.82 -28.00 -14.94
CA ASN A 186 12.78 -27.19 -16.16
C ASN A 186 12.31 -28.10 -17.31
N ASN A 187 11.14 -27.81 -17.82
CA ASN A 187 10.72 -28.20 -19.17
C ASN A 187 10.19 -26.98 -19.93
#